data_7c5ddfc2b60e586cf381254247a39ba7
#
_entry.id   7c5ddfc2b60e586cf381254247a39ba7
#
_cell.length_a   1.000
_cell.length_b   1.000
_cell.length_c   1.000
_cell.angle_alpha   90.00
_cell.angle_beta   90.00
_cell.angle_gamma   90.00
#
_symmetry.space_group_name_H-M   'P 1'
#
loop_
_entity.id
_entity.type
_entity.pdbx_description
1 polymer ?
#
loop_
_entity_poly.entity_id
_entity_poly.type
_entity_poly.pdbx_seq_one_letter_code
_entity_poly.pdbx_strand_id
1 'polypeptide(L)'
;MKVAIFPAGKDGKKLYSILRGQANVEVCSFVDNAPSEEKGMIMEGLSIPVITPNEVKLQMVEGNIDKVLVCSAKVLSHFLDDMLRQLKELNISDYYIVPSYIFRKEQWDETDFRNIFTKQDEFSQLQHVQFHISDCCNLNCRRCQHFSNIADNPRFPSFEKVKGDFQRLRELFCDINRIAILGGEPFLNPELYRYCVMLRELFPYSFIDIITNGLLVRNMNEKLISAIRDNDIIVNISFYPVLEPLKEQLTRFLKEQRVRYVFGTKIETFSKKMVREGNENPEKQFYEGRDRCCTMLRDGKLYPCYLPATVSIFNNHFGTKIEAGNSAIDIYDAGITGRQILERLRKSFDICRYCTYDETYPWEQTKCACMDDWIVCRQNSSGNCK
;
A
#
# COMPACT_ATOMS: atom_id res chain seq x y z
N MET A 1 -23.67 11.92 20.31
CA MET A 1 -23.36 10.62 19.69
C MET A 1 -22.25 9.96 20.49
N LYS A 2 -22.50 8.75 20.96
CA LYS A 2 -21.56 7.94 21.74
C LYS A 2 -20.75 7.04 20.81
N VAL A 3 -19.42 7.10 20.87
CA VAL A 3 -18.56 6.37 19.94
C VAL A 3 -17.50 5.53 20.65
N ALA A 4 -17.16 4.39 20.03
CA ALA A 4 -15.96 3.63 20.35
C ALA A 4 -14.89 3.86 19.27
N ILE A 5 -13.62 3.97 19.64
CA ILE A 5 -12.51 4.16 18.70
C ILE A 5 -11.73 2.85 18.54
N PHE A 6 -11.60 2.37 17.32
CA PHE A 6 -10.85 1.16 16.97
C PHE A 6 -9.69 1.52 16.01
N PRO A 7 -8.40 1.29 16.37
CA PRO A 7 -7.86 0.58 17.55
C PRO A 7 -7.57 1.50 18.74
N ALA A 8 -7.23 0.90 19.89
CA ALA A 8 -6.77 1.59 21.09
C ALA A 8 -5.31 2.12 21.00
N GLY A 9 -4.61 1.89 19.89
CA GLY A 9 -3.21 2.26 19.70
C GLY A 9 -2.98 3.76 19.45
N LYS A 10 -1.79 4.08 18.89
CA LYS A 10 -1.35 5.46 18.63
C LYS A 10 -2.35 6.28 17.81
N ASP A 11 -2.94 5.67 16.76
CA ASP A 11 -3.89 6.36 15.87
C ASP A 11 -5.19 6.67 16.62
N GLY A 12 -5.72 5.72 17.39
CA GLY A 12 -6.91 5.95 18.22
C GLY A 12 -6.69 7.04 19.26
N LYS A 13 -5.53 7.06 19.91
CA LYS A 13 -5.15 8.13 20.85
C LYS A 13 -5.12 9.51 20.20
N LYS A 14 -4.54 9.59 18.99
CA LYS A 14 -4.53 10.85 18.22
C LYS A 14 -5.94 11.26 17.83
N LEU A 15 -6.78 10.33 17.38
CA LEU A 15 -8.18 10.62 17.06
C LEU A 15 -8.95 11.14 18.26
N TYR A 16 -8.77 10.51 19.42
CA TYR A 16 -9.38 11.02 20.67
C TYR A 16 -8.97 12.46 20.98
N SER A 17 -7.68 12.78 20.83
CA SER A 17 -7.18 14.16 21.04
C SER A 17 -7.81 15.17 20.08
N ILE A 18 -8.16 14.75 18.87
CA ILE A 18 -8.85 15.58 17.86
C ILE A 18 -10.33 15.78 18.23
N LEU A 19 -10.98 14.72 18.73
CA LEU A 19 -12.42 14.72 19.02
C LEU A 19 -12.77 15.32 20.39
N ARG A 20 -11.84 15.30 21.34
CA ARG A 20 -12.09 15.88 22.66
C ARG A 20 -12.41 17.37 22.52
N GLY A 21 -13.49 17.81 23.11
CA GLY A 21 -13.97 19.19 23.00
C GLY A 21 -15.02 19.42 21.91
N GLN A 22 -15.33 18.39 21.09
CA GLN A 22 -16.47 18.43 20.18
C GLN A 22 -17.77 18.17 20.96
N ALA A 23 -18.62 19.17 21.06
CA ALA A 23 -19.83 19.15 21.92
C ALA A 23 -20.82 18.00 21.64
N ASN A 24 -20.78 17.43 20.43
CA ASN A 24 -21.75 16.43 19.96
C ASN A 24 -21.18 15.00 19.93
N VAL A 25 -19.95 14.76 20.41
CA VAL A 25 -19.29 13.45 20.35
C VAL A 25 -18.74 13.10 21.72
N GLU A 26 -19.17 11.93 22.22
CA GLU A 26 -18.68 11.34 23.47
C GLU A 26 -17.91 10.06 23.13
N VAL A 27 -16.62 10.00 23.42
CA VAL A 27 -15.82 8.78 23.27
C VAL A 27 -15.98 7.94 24.54
N CYS A 28 -16.72 6.83 24.43
CA CYS A 28 -17.05 5.96 25.55
C CYS A 28 -16.01 4.88 25.81
N SER A 29 -15.32 4.42 24.76
CA SER A 29 -14.32 3.35 24.87
C SER A 29 -13.33 3.35 23.71
N PHE A 30 -12.19 2.68 23.95
CA PHE A 30 -11.31 2.20 22.89
C PHE A 30 -11.52 0.72 22.65
N VAL A 31 -11.18 0.23 21.47
CA VAL A 31 -11.31 -1.17 21.08
C VAL A 31 -9.95 -1.77 20.78
N ASP A 32 -9.65 -2.93 21.37
CA ASP A 32 -8.43 -3.70 21.10
C ASP A 32 -8.72 -5.21 21.17
N ASN A 33 -8.01 -6.01 20.36
CA ASN A 33 -8.15 -7.47 20.36
C ASN A 33 -7.56 -8.13 21.62
N ALA A 34 -6.61 -7.46 22.26
CA ALA A 34 -5.98 -7.89 23.49
C ALA A 34 -5.91 -6.72 24.47
N PRO A 35 -7.06 -6.32 25.05
CA PRO A 35 -7.07 -5.24 26.02
C PRO A 35 -6.26 -5.64 27.26
N SER A 36 -5.48 -4.69 27.76
CA SER A 36 -4.73 -4.84 29.00
C SER A 36 -4.87 -3.56 29.82
N GLU A 37 -4.66 -3.63 31.12
CA GLU A 37 -4.68 -2.43 31.99
C GLU A 37 -3.68 -1.35 31.53
N GLU A 38 -2.54 -1.76 30.98
CA GLU A 38 -1.53 -0.85 30.39
C GLU A 38 -2.05 -0.14 29.12
N LYS A 39 -3.03 -0.70 28.42
CA LYS A 39 -3.67 -0.09 27.26
C LYS A 39 -4.83 0.82 27.63
N GLY A 40 -5.30 0.76 28.86
CA GLY A 40 -6.22 1.73 29.42
C GLY A 40 -5.66 3.12 29.26
N MET A 41 -6.47 4.07 28.78
CA MET A 41 -6.00 5.44 28.64
C MET A 41 -6.38 6.27 29.83
N ILE A 42 -5.34 6.78 30.50
CA ILE A 42 -5.48 7.96 31.37
C ILE A 42 -5.03 9.16 30.53
N MET A 43 -5.97 9.95 30.04
CA MET A 43 -5.67 11.26 29.46
C MET A 43 -6.30 12.33 30.35
N GLU A 44 -5.48 13.23 30.90
CA GLU A 44 -5.94 14.37 31.71
C GLU A 44 -6.83 13.97 32.92
N GLY A 45 -6.56 12.81 33.52
CA GLY A 45 -7.33 12.32 34.67
C GLY A 45 -8.62 11.59 34.32
N LEU A 46 -8.93 11.39 33.03
CA LEU A 46 -10.06 10.58 32.57
C LEU A 46 -9.57 9.18 32.16
N SER A 47 -10.10 8.15 32.82
CA SER A 47 -9.89 6.76 32.41
C SER A 47 -10.96 6.37 31.39
N ILE A 48 -10.57 6.12 30.13
CA ILE A 48 -11.47 5.59 29.11
C ILE A 48 -11.20 4.10 28.97
N PRO A 49 -12.22 3.22 29.11
CA PRO A 49 -12.01 1.79 29.09
C PRO A 49 -11.56 1.31 27.71
N VAL A 50 -10.76 0.24 27.70
CA VAL A 50 -10.40 -0.50 26.50
C VAL A 50 -11.17 -1.82 26.53
N ILE A 51 -11.97 -2.07 25.51
CA ILE A 51 -12.87 -3.23 25.41
C ILE A 51 -12.55 -4.04 24.16
N THR A 52 -12.99 -5.30 24.13
CA THR A 52 -12.85 -6.17 22.96
C THR A 52 -13.90 -5.86 21.89
N PRO A 53 -13.70 -6.28 20.61
CA PRO A 53 -14.74 -6.15 19.59
C PRO A 53 -16.06 -6.85 19.94
N ASN A 54 -16.01 -7.96 20.69
CA ASN A 54 -17.25 -8.63 21.18
C ASN A 54 -18.00 -7.78 22.20
N GLU A 55 -17.29 -7.16 23.12
CA GLU A 55 -17.90 -6.25 24.11
C GLU A 55 -18.50 -5.01 23.45
N VAL A 56 -17.88 -4.49 22.37
CA VAL A 56 -18.47 -3.39 21.57
C VAL A 56 -19.85 -3.78 21.09
N LYS A 57 -20.04 -4.99 20.55
CA LYS A 57 -21.34 -5.46 20.08
C LYS A 57 -22.39 -5.45 21.19
N LEU A 58 -22.02 -5.91 22.39
CA LEU A 58 -22.92 -5.90 23.55
C LEU A 58 -23.29 -4.47 23.94
N GLN A 59 -22.30 -3.58 24.04
CA GLN A 59 -22.52 -2.17 24.39
C GLN A 59 -23.37 -1.42 23.34
N MET A 60 -23.28 -1.81 22.06
CA MET A 60 -24.16 -1.25 21.02
C MET A 60 -25.61 -1.72 21.17
N VAL A 61 -25.84 -2.99 21.50
CA VAL A 61 -27.18 -3.54 21.76
C VAL A 61 -27.82 -2.88 23.00
N GLU A 62 -27.01 -2.57 24.01
CA GLU A 62 -27.47 -1.89 25.23
C GLU A 62 -27.68 -0.36 25.05
N GLY A 63 -27.30 0.21 23.89
CA GLY A 63 -27.41 1.64 23.61
C GLY A 63 -26.37 2.50 24.30
N ASN A 64 -25.25 1.91 24.74
CA ASN A 64 -24.13 2.60 25.36
C ASN A 64 -23.12 3.10 24.32
N ILE A 65 -23.11 2.53 23.10
CA ILE A 65 -22.29 2.93 21.95
C ILE A 65 -23.20 3.03 20.73
N ASP A 66 -23.18 4.17 20.03
CA ASP A 66 -23.95 4.39 18.81
C ASP A 66 -23.19 3.93 17.57
N LYS A 67 -21.88 4.21 17.50
CA LYS A 67 -21.03 3.99 16.33
C LYS A 67 -19.60 3.60 16.71
N VAL A 68 -18.92 2.88 15.80
CA VAL A 68 -17.49 2.61 15.89
C VAL A 68 -16.74 3.50 14.91
N LEU A 69 -15.71 4.20 15.38
CA LEU A 69 -14.78 4.94 14.54
C LEU A 69 -13.54 4.07 14.27
N VAL A 70 -13.42 3.59 13.04
CA VAL A 70 -12.29 2.76 12.62
C VAL A 70 -11.22 3.65 12.02
N CYS A 71 -10.01 3.61 12.55
CA CYS A 71 -8.94 4.48 12.08
C CYS A 71 -7.61 3.74 11.90
N SER A 72 -6.88 4.11 10.85
CA SER A 72 -5.50 3.67 10.64
C SER A 72 -4.77 4.68 9.76
N ALA A 73 -3.72 5.26 10.30
CA ALA A 73 -2.76 6.07 9.55
C ALA A 73 -1.56 5.25 9.05
N LYS A 74 -1.51 3.95 9.33
CA LYS A 74 -0.43 3.07 8.87
C LYS A 74 -0.42 2.97 7.35
N VAL A 75 0.75 3.14 6.77
CA VAL A 75 0.95 3.28 5.30
C VAL A 75 1.02 1.94 4.58
N LEU A 76 1.46 0.90 5.27
CA LEU A 76 1.53 -0.48 4.76
C LEU A 76 1.00 -1.41 5.84
N SER A 77 -0.29 -1.70 5.81
CA SER A 77 -0.82 -2.72 6.71
C SER A 77 -2.18 -3.19 6.25
N HIS A 78 -2.47 -4.45 6.49
CA HIS A 78 -3.81 -5.03 6.40
C HIS A 78 -4.69 -4.60 7.58
N PHE A 79 -4.19 -3.75 8.45
CA PHE A 79 -4.79 -3.44 9.75
C PHE A 79 -6.23 -2.94 9.63
N LEU A 80 -6.47 -2.03 8.65
CA LEU A 80 -7.82 -1.54 8.41
C LEU A 80 -8.75 -2.65 7.92
N ASP A 81 -8.30 -3.44 6.95
CA ASP A 81 -9.11 -4.53 6.40
C ASP A 81 -9.38 -5.64 7.44
N ASP A 82 -8.41 -5.92 8.32
CA ASP A 82 -8.58 -6.87 9.40
C ASP A 82 -9.61 -6.38 10.45
N MET A 83 -9.57 -5.10 10.81
CA MET A 83 -10.59 -4.49 11.68
C MET A 83 -11.98 -4.53 11.04
N LEU A 84 -12.10 -4.16 9.76
CA LEU A 84 -13.38 -4.18 9.03
C LEU A 84 -13.94 -5.60 8.90
N ARG A 85 -13.07 -6.60 8.69
CA ARG A 85 -13.47 -8.01 8.67
C ARG A 85 -14.03 -8.44 10.02
N GLN A 86 -13.37 -8.10 11.13
CA GLN A 86 -13.84 -8.41 12.48
C GLN A 86 -15.23 -7.78 12.75
N LEU A 87 -15.42 -6.51 12.40
CA LEU A 87 -16.73 -5.86 12.56
C LEU A 87 -17.81 -6.57 11.73
N LYS A 88 -17.48 -6.98 10.51
CA LYS A 88 -18.40 -7.75 9.64
C LYS A 88 -18.75 -9.11 10.23
N GLU A 89 -17.79 -9.87 10.74
CA GLU A 89 -17.99 -11.17 11.39
C GLU A 89 -18.89 -11.05 12.62
N LEU A 90 -18.82 -9.93 13.33
CA LEU A 90 -19.67 -9.59 14.46
C LEU A 90 -21.04 -8.99 14.06
N ASN A 91 -21.32 -8.81 12.75
CA ASN A 91 -22.49 -8.12 12.24
C ASN A 91 -22.64 -6.68 12.78
N ILE A 92 -21.53 -5.96 12.95
CA ILE A 92 -21.52 -4.54 13.28
C ILE A 92 -21.44 -3.76 11.98
N SER A 93 -22.54 -3.07 11.61
CA SER A 93 -22.65 -2.23 10.41
C SER A 93 -22.55 -0.73 10.69
N ASP A 94 -22.71 -0.36 11.94
CA ASP A 94 -22.73 1.03 12.39
C ASP A 94 -21.35 1.54 12.74
N TYR A 95 -20.55 1.79 11.70
CA TYR A 95 -19.21 2.35 11.83
C TYR A 95 -18.90 3.39 10.75
N TYR A 96 -17.89 4.22 11.05
CA TYR A 96 -17.29 5.14 10.11
C TYR A 96 -15.79 4.83 9.98
N ILE A 97 -15.24 4.99 8.78
CA ILE A 97 -13.79 4.92 8.55
C ILE A 97 -13.25 6.34 8.55
N VAL A 98 -12.38 6.60 9.52
CA VAL A 98 -11.73 7.91 9.65
C VAL A 98 -10.68 8.07 8.55
N PRO A 99 -10.76 9.14 7.75
CA PRO A 99 -9.79 9.39 6.68
C PRO A 99 -8.37 9.54 7.22
N SER A 100 -7.40 8.92 6.55
CA SER A 100 -6.01 8.93 7.02
C SER A 100 -5.37 10.32 6.99
N TYR A 101 -5.82 11.20 6.11
CA TYR A 101 -5.31 12.56 6.03
C TYR A 101 -5.58 13.38 7.32
N ILE A 102 -6.63 13.03 8.07
CA ILE A 102 -6.95 13.64 9.38
C ILE A 102 -5.75 13.57 10.33
N PHE A 103 -4.97 12.48 10.25
CA PHE A 103 -3.78 12.27 11.09
C PHE A 103 -2.53 13.02 10.61
N ARG A 104 -2.59 13.68 9.44
CA ARG A 104 -1.46 14.41 8.85
C ARG A 104 -1.64 15.92 8.85
N LYS A 105 -2.86 16.39 9.10
CA LYS A 105 -3.15 17.81 9.33
C LYS A 105 -2.71 18.24 10.74
N GLU A 106 -2.31 19.49 10.86
CA GLU A 106 -2.01 20.14 12.15
C GLU A 106 -3.23 20.87 12.71
N GLN A 107 -4.13 21.30 11.83
CA GLN A 107 -5.38 21.99 12.19
C GLN A 107 -6.54 21.38 11.40
N TRP A 108 -7.71 21.32 12.02
CA TRP A 108 -8.92 20.72 11.47
C TRP A 108 -10.04 21.74 11.41
N ASP A 109 -10.79 21.71 10.31
CA ASP A 109 -11.97 22.55 10.08
C ASP A 109 -13.28 21.73 10.16
N GLU A 110 -14.42 22.40 9.98
CA GLU A 110 -15.74 21.74 10.02
C GLU A 110 -15.89 20.64 8.96
N THR A 111 -15.22 20.79 7.80
CA THR A 111 -15.25 19.79 6.73
C THR A 111 -14.51 18.52 7.17
N ASP A 112 -13.37 18.66 7.85
CA ASP A 112 -12.62 17.54 8.40
C ASP A 112 -13.46 16.75 9.41
N PHE A 113 -14.11 17.47 10.34
CA PHE A 113 -15.00 16.81 11.32
C PHE A 113 -16.19 16.14 10.64
N ARG A 114 -16.80 16.74 9.62
CA ARG A 114 -17.85 16.11 8.82
C ARG A 114 -17.34 14.82 8.18
N ASN A 115 -16.16 14.82 7.60
CA ASN A 115 -15.57 13.68 6.91
C ASN A 115 -15.27 12.50 7.86
N ILE A 116 -14.97 12.76 9.15
CA ILE A 116 -14.83 11.69 10.16
C ILE A 116 -16.15 10.88 10.31
N PHE A 117 -17.30 11.53 10.13
CA PHE A 117 -18.62 10.95 10.32
C PHE A 117 -19.37 10.72 9.01
N THR A 118 -18.68 10.67 7.89
CA THR A 118 -19.27 10.36 6.58
C THR A 118 -19.25 8.88 6.32
N LYS A 119 -20.35 8.30 5.82
CA LYS A 119 -20.41 6.89 5.44
C LYS A 119 -19.49 6.59 4.27
N GLN A 120 -18.93 5.38 4.24
CA GLN A 120 -17.99 4.93 3.18
C GLN A 120 -18.56 5.02 1.77
N ASP A 121 -19.87 4.96 1.61
CA ASP A 121 -20.52 5.08 0.30
C ASP A 121 -20.28 6.43 -0.35
N GLU A 122 -20.13 7.47 0.47
CA GLU A 122 -19.91 8.84 0.05
C GLU A 122 -18.42 9.25 0.15
N PHE A 123 -17.59 8.45 0.84
CA PHE A 123 -16.20 8.79 1.16
C PHE A 123 -15.29 7.58 1.09
N SER A 124 -14.96 7.13 -0.13
CA SER A 124 -14.05 6.01 -0.33
C SER A 124 -12.59 6.44 -0.22
N GLN A 125 -11.79 5.73 0.60
CA GLN A 125 -10.36 5.93 0.76
C GLN A 125 -9.58 4.72 0.26
N LEU A 126 -8.60 4.92 -0.64
CA LEU A 126 -7.66 3.89 -1.07
C LEU A 126 -6.45 3.87 -0.12
N GLN A 127 -6.14 2.70 0.46
CA GLN A 127 -5.04 2.60 1.44
C GLN A 127 -3.65 2.74 0.80
N HIS A 128 -3.48 2.18 -0.40
CA HIS A 128 -2.19 2.21 -1.07
C HIS A 128 -2.38 2.10 -2.58
N VAL A 129 -1.62 2.87 -3.32
CA VAL A 129 -1.40 2.69 -4.75
C VAL A 129 0.08 2.84 -5.07
N GLN A 130 0.57 1.93 -5.88
CA GLN A 130 1.92 2.02 -6.46
C GLN A 130 1.82 2.00 -7.98
N PHE A 131 2.80 2.56 -8.65
CA PHE A 131 2.83 2.60 -10.11
C PHE A 131 4.24 2.69 -10.65
N HIS A 132 4.47 2.06 -11.82
CA HIS A 132 5.76 2.11 -12.50
C HIS A 132 5.88 3.37 -13.34
N ILE A 133 7.00 4.06 -13.21
CA ILE A 133 7.45 5.11 -14.12
C ILE A 133 8.63 4.66 -14.99
N SER A 134 9.14 3.45 -14.75
CA SER A 134 10.16 2.78 -15.55
C SER A 134 10.00 1.27 -15.39
N ASP A 135 9.95 0.51 -16.46
CA ASP A 135 9.94 -0.96 -16.38
C ASP A 135 11.37 -1.54 -16.29
N CYS A 136 12.41 -0.79 -16.68
CA CYS A 136 13.80 -1.22 -16.60
C CYS A 136 14.47 -0.86 -15.27
N CYS A 137 15.55 -1.59 -14.95
CA CYS A 137 16.33 -1.40 -13.74
C CYS A 137 17.83 -1.59 -14.01
N ASN A 138 18.66 -0.81 -13.33
CA ASN A 138 20.12 -0.89 -13.41
C ASN A 138 20.74 -1.91 -12.43
N LEU A 139 19.94 -2.56 -11.57
CA LEU A 139 20.44 -3.47 -10.54
C LEU A 139 20.45 -4.95 -10.96
N ASN A 140 19.61 -5.35 -11.91
CA ASN A 140 19.55 -6.72 -12.44
C ASN A 140 19.43 -7.81 -11.37
N CYS A 141 18.54 -7.63 -10.39
CA CYS A 141 18.28 -8.63 -9.36
C CYS A 141 17.72 -9.91 -9.98
N ARG A 142 18.34 -11.05 -9.71
CA ARG A 142 17.78 -12.36 -10.00
C ARG A 142 16.46 -12.52 -9.22
N ARG A 143 15.43 -13.09 -9.82
CA ARG A 143 14.09 -13.24 -9.22
C ARG A 143 13.39 -11.91 -8.91
N CYS A 144 13.69 -10.86 -9.69
CA CYS A 144 13.01 -9.57 -9.53
C CYS A 144 11.50 -9.75 -9.69
N GLN A 145 10.73 -9.40 -8.66
CA GLN A 145 9.28 -9.60 -8.65
C GLN A 145 8.56 -8.77 -9.71
N HIS A 146 9.13 -7.62 -10.08
CA HIS A 146 8.60 -6.75 -11.13
C HIS A 146 9.08 -7.10 -12.54
N PHE A 147 9.86 -8.18 -12.70
CA PHE A 147 10.45 -8.64 -13.97
C PHE A 147 11.33 -7.61 -14.69
N SER A 148 11.86 -6.63 -13.96
CA SER A 148 12.57 -5.50 -14.55
C SER A 148 13.92 -5.87 -15.14
N ASN A 149 14.51 -7.00 -14.76
CA ASN A 149 15.76 -7.52 -15.30
C ASN A 149 15.58 -8.31 -16.62
N ILE A 150 14.33 -8.55 -17.03
CA ILE A 150 13.98 -9.18 -18.31
C ILE A 150 13.05 -8.31 -19.16
N ALA A 151 12.91 -7.05 -18.81
CA ALA A 151 12.17 -6.09 -19.61
C ALA A 151 13.05 -5.68 -20.80
N ASP A 152 12.73 -6.19 -22.00
CA ASP A 152 13.53 -6.05 -23.21
C ASP A 152 13.63 -4.61 -23.74
N ASN A 153 12.61 -3.80 -23.48
CA ASN A 153 12.59 -2.39 -23.83
C ASN A 153 12.31 -1.52 -22.59
N PRO A 154 13.15 -0.51 -22.33
CA PRO A 154 12.84 0.47 -21.31
C PRO A 154 11.51 1.16 -21.66
N ARG A 155 10.47 0.86 -20.87
CA ARG A 155 9.20 1.55 -21.00
C ARG A 155 9.12 2.64 -19.95
N PHE A 156 9.01 3.86 -20.43
CA PHE A 156 8.57 4.98 -19.64
C PHE A 156 7.12 5.30 -20.00
N PRO A 157 6.16 5.18 -19.09
CA PRO A 157 4.78 5.54 -19.40
C PRO A 157 4.69 7.03 -19.73
N SER A 158 3.75 7.40 -20.60
CA SER A 158 3.47 8.80 -20.87
C SER A 158 3.05 9.51 -19.59
N PHE A 159 3.72 10.60 -19.25
CA PHE A 159 3.39 11.41 -18.07
C PHE A 159 1.92 11.87 -18.13
N GLU A 160 1.43 12.31 -19.28
CA GLU A 160 0.05 12.82 -19.41
C GLU A 160 -1.00 11.72 -19.19
N LYS A 161 -0.71 10.47 -19.62
CA LYS A 161 -1.60 9.33 -19.31
C LYS A 161 -1.64 9.04 -17.81
N VAL A 162 -0.48 8.95 -17.17
CA VAL A 162 -0.41 8.71 -15.72
C VAL A 162 -1.07 9.84 -14.94
N LYS A 163 -0.88 11.10 -15.38
CA LYS A 163 -1.56 12.24 -14.78
C LYS A 163 -3.09 12.11 -14.89
N GLY A 164 -3.60 11.75 -16.07
CA GLY A 164 -5.03 11.48 -16.28
C GLY A 164 -5.55 10.36 -15.36
N ASP A 165 -4.80 9.28 -15.21
CA ASP A 165 -5.15 8.17 -14.32
C ASP A 165 -5.24 8.64 -12.85
N PHE A 166 -4.29 9.46 -12.37
CA PHE A 166 -4.35 10.01 -11.01
C PHE A 166 -5.45 11.06 -10.82
N GLN A 167 -5.77 11.86 -11.85
CA GLN A 167 -6.94 12.73 -11.83
C GLN A 167 -8.23 11.90 -11.68
N ARG A 168 -8.33 10.80 -12.42
CA ARG A 168 -9.46 9.87 -12.30
C ARG A 168 -9.53 9.23 -10.91
N LEU A 169 -8.40 8.82 -10.34
CA LEU A 169 -8.37 8.32 -8.95
C LEU A 169 -8.82 9.37 -7.94
N ARG A 170 -8.51 10.66 -8.18
CA ARG A 170 -8.97 11.76 -7.32
C ARG A 170 -10.49 11.96 -7.36
N GLU A 171 -11.14 11.62 -8.49
CA GLU A 171 -12.60 11.63 -8.61
C GLU A 171 -13.25 10.43 -7.88
N LEU A 172 -12.58 9.26 -7.91
CA LEU A 172 -13.07 8.01 -7.34
C LEU A 172 -12.84 7.88 -5.84
N PHE A 173 -11.80 8.53 -5.32
CA PHE A 173 -11.37 8.43 -3.93
C PHE A 173 -11.17 9.81 -3.32
N CYS A 174 -11.72 10.00 -2.15
CA CYS A 174 -11.53 11.24 -1.38
C CYS A 174 -10.08 11.42 -0.93
N ASP A 175 -9.39 10.31 -0.66
CA ASP A 175 -7.99 10.27 -0.23
C ASP A 175 -7.32 8.96 -0.66
N ILE A 176 -6.01 9.03 -0.86
CA ILE A 176 -5.12 7.87 -0.99
C ILE A 176 -4.10 7.94 0.13
N ASN A 177 -4.13 6.98 1.05
CA ASN A 177 -3.27 7.02 2.23
C ASN A 177 -1.78 7.02 1.86
N ARG A 178 -1.35 6.15 0.90
CA ARG A 178 0.02 6.12 0.38
C ARG A 178 0.05 6.01 -1.13
N ILE A 179 0.95 6.77 -1.74
CA ILE A 179 1.28 6.70 -3.16
C ILE A 179 2.78 6.38 -3.29
N ALA A 180 3.11 5.23 -3.88
CA ALA A 180 4.49 4.83 -4.09
C ALA A 180 4.88 4.94 -5.57
N ILE A 181 5.84 5.82 -5.86
CA ILE A 181 6.48 5.92 -7.17
C ILE A 181 7.56 4.84 -7.23
N LEU A 182 7.42 3.90 -8.14
CA LEU A 182 8.40 2.84 -8.31
C LEU A 182 8.54 2.41 -9.77
N GLY A 183 9.10 1.26 -9.99
CA GLY A 183 9.31 0.68 -11.32
C GLY A 183 10.30 -0.46 -11.20
N GLY A 184 11.14 -0.62 -12.21
CA GLY A 184 12.43 -1.23 -12.04
C GLY A 184 13.30 -0.31 -11.19
N GLU A 185 13.70 0.81 -11.79
CA GLU A 185 14.36 1.90 -11.06
C GLU A 185 13.77 3.25 -11.50
N PRO A 186 13.06 3.96 -10.62
CA PRO A 186 12.39 5.22 -10.97
C PRO A 186 13.35 6.35 -11.34
N PHE A 187 14.57 6.37 -10.80
CA PHE A 187 15.58 7.39 -11.12
C PHE A 187 16.15 7.28 -12.54
N LEU A 188 15.80 6.23 -13.30
CA LEU A 188 16.09 6.16 -14.74
C LEU A 188 15.12 7.03 -15.56
N ASN A 189 13.95 7.38 -15.02
CA ASN A 189 13.00 8.23 -15.73
C ASN A 189 13.39 9.71 -15.58
N PRO A 190 13.75 10.43 -16.67
CA PRO A 190 14.15 11.83 -16.59
C PRO A 190 13.02 12.78 -16.18
N GLU A 191 11.75 12.33 -16.24
CA GLU A 191 10.57 13.11 -15.85
C GLU A 191 10.13 12.85 -14.40
N LEU A 192 10.88 12.10 -13.58
CA LEU A 192 10.53 11.78 -12.19
C LEU A 192 10.11 13.04 -11.39
N TYR A 193 10.77 14.17 -11.60
CA TYR A 193 10.43 15.44 -10.94
C TYR A 193 8.98 15.89 -11.21
N ARG A 194 8.45 15.63 -12.43
CA ARG A 194 7.06 15.98 -12.78
C ARG A 194 6.05 15.18 -11.96
N TYR A 195 6.33 13.89 -11.75
CA TYR A 195 5.48 13.02 -10.94
C TYR A 195 5.44 13.47 -9.48
N CYS A 196 6.59 13.90 -8.92
CA CYS A 196 6.65 14.43 -7.55
C CYS A 196 5.72 15.63 -7.37
N VAL A 197 5.80 16.61 -8.27
CA VAL A 197 4.96 17.82 -8.21
C VAL A 197 3.49 17.48 -8.40
N MET A 198 3.14 16.78 -9.48
CA MET A 198 1.77 16.40 -9.83
C MET A 198 1.07 15.63 -8.70
N LEU A 199 1.74 14.66 -8.10
CA LEU A 199 1.14 13.87 -7.04
C LEU A 199 0.86 14.69 -5.78
N ARG A 200 1.76 15.59 -5.40
CA ARG A 200 1.53 16.46 -4.24
C ARG A 200 0.40 17.47 -4.49
N GLU A 201 0.29 17.99 -5.70
CA GLU A 201 -0.83 18.87 -6.09
C GLU A 201 -2.18 18.15 -6.01
N LEU A 202 -2.26 16.91 -6.53
CA LEU A 202 -3.50 16.14 -6.53
C LEU A 202 -3.85 15.57 -5.15
N PHE A 203 -2.84 15.19 -4.37
CA PHE A 203 -3.01 14.51 -3.08
C PHE A 203 -2.15 15.17 -1.98
N PRO A 204 -2.57 16.34 -1.50
CA PRO A 204 -1.75 17.18 -0.62
C PRO A 204 -1.40 16.53 0.72
N TYR A 205 -2.20 15.58 1.19
CA TYR A 205 -2.01 14.91 2.47
C TYR A 205 -1.56 13.45 2.38
N SER A 206 -1.40 12.90 1.17
CA SER A 206 -0.93 11.53 1.01
C SER A 206 0.52 11.36 1.44
N PHE A 207 0.85 10.21 2.02
CA PHE A 207 2.23 9.80 2.16
C PHE A 207 2.75 9.41 0.77
N ILE A 208 3.73 10.16 0.25
CA ILE A 208 4.29 9.91 -1.09
C ILE A 208 5.75 9.53 -0.94
N ASP A 209 6.13 8.38 -1.49
CA ASP A 209 7.52 7.93 -1.49
C ASP A 209 7.97 7.42 -2.86
N ILE A 210 9.27 7.56 -3.11
CA ILE A 210 9.97 6.98 -4.26
C ILE A 210 10.71 5.74 -3.76
N ILE A 211 10.33 4.56 -4.26
CA ILE A 211 11.01 3.31 -3.92
C ILE A 211 12.12 3.07 -4.93
N THR A 212 13.36 3.10 -4.46
CA THR A 212 14.57 3.03 -5.29
C THR A 212 15.57 2.00 -4.77
N ASN A 213 16.40 1.47 -5.67
CA ASN A 213 17.56 0.67 -5.28
C ASN A 213 18.75 1.53 -4.77
N GLY A 214 18.62 2.86 -4.80
CA GLY A 214 19.58 3.81 -4.22
C GLY A 214 20.82 4.11 -5.06
N LEU A 215 21.15 3.33 -6.09
CA LEU A 215 22.40 3.48 -6.85
C LEU A 215 22.50 4.82 -7.60
N LEU A 216 21.38 5.39 -8.00
CA LEU A 216 21.33 6.65 -8.76
C LEU A 216 21.00 7.88 -7.91
N VAL A 217 20.74 7.71 -6.62
CA VAL A 217 20.33 8.82 -5.73
C VAL A 217 21.34 9.99 -5.74
N ARG A 218 22.61 9.70 -5.78
CA ARG A 218 23.66 10.74 -5.83
C ARG A 218 23.77 11.46 -7.18
N ASN A 219 23.10 10.96 -8.21
CA ASN A 219 23.10 11.55 -9.55
C ASN A 219 21.92 12.51 -9.77
N MET A 220 21.12 12.77 -8.73
CA MET A 220 20.02 13.72 -8.80
C MET A 220 20.56 15.11 -9.17
N ASN A 221 19.90 15.76 -10.12
CA ASN A 221 20.13 17.17 -10.42
C ASN A 221 19.28 18.06 -9.49
N GLU A 222 19.61 19.35 -9.44
CA GLU A 222 18.93 20.30 -8.55
C GLU A 222 17.41 20.37 -8.78
N LYS A 223 16.96 20.24 -10.03
CA LYS A 223 15.54 20.25 -10.37
C LYS A 223 14.78 19.09 -9.70
N LEU A 224 15.37 17.89 -9.70
CA LEU A 224 14.77 16.71 -9.05
C LEU A 224 14.86 16.82 -7.53
N ILE A 225 16.01 17.27 -7.00
CA ILE A 225 16.20 17.49 -5.56
C ILE A 225 15.15 18.46 -5.03
N SER A 226 14.96 19.60 -5.69
CA SER A 226 13.93 20.59 -5.31
C SER A 226 12.52 20.00 -5.39
N ALA A 227 12.20 19.27 -6.46
CA ALA A 227 10.89 18.64 -6.60
C ALA A 227 10.60 17.63 -5.48
N ILE A 228 11.58 16.85 -5.05
CA ILE A 228 11.46 15.89 -3.95
C ILE A 228 11.30 16.63 -2.61
N ARG A 229 12.20 17.58 -2.32
CA ARG A 229 12.23 18.30 -1.05
C ARG A 229 10.99 19.18 -0.85
N ASP A 230 10.67 20.01 -1.84
CA ASP A 230 9.66 21.04 -1.71
C ASP A 230 8.24 20.45 -1.75
N ASN A 231 8.09 19.22 -2.26
CA ASN A 231 6.83 18.46 -2.24
C ASN A 231 6.78 17.38 -1.13
N ASP A 232 7.70 17.42 -0.18
CA ASP A 232 7.74 16.48 0.96
C ASP A 232 7.66 15.00 0.52
N ILE A 233 8.42 14.64 -0.51
CA ILE A 233 8.51 13.26 -1.01
C ILE A 233 9.63 12.54 -0.26
N ILE A 234 9.39 11.29 0.13
CA ILE A 234 10.36 10.49 0.86
C ILE A 234 11.12 9.58 -0.11
N VAL A 235 12.44 9.60 -0.06
CA VAL A 235 13.27 8.64 -0.78
C VAL A 235 13.38 7.36 0.06
N ASN A 236 12.67 6.33 -0.35
CA ASN A 236 12.61 5.03 0.32
C ASN A 236 13.59 4.07 -0.37
N ILE A 237 14.73 3.86 0.27
CA ILE A 237 15.83 3.09 -0.29
C ILE A 237 15.69 1.62 0.10
N SER A 238 15.44 0.76 -0.89
CA SER A 238 15.49 -0.70 -0.76
C SER A 238 16.94 -1.11 -0.48
N PHE A 239 17.23 -1.51 0.76
CA PHE A 239 18.61 -1.69 1.21
C PHE A 239 19.17 -3.05 0.79
N TYR A 240 19.72 -3.11 -0.43
CA TYR A 240 20.41 -4.27 -0.97
C TYR A 240 21.88 -4.35 -0.50
N PRO A 241 22.49 -5.56 -0.45
CA PRO A 241 23.89 -5.73 -0.02
C PRO A 241 24.90 -4.83 -0.76
N VAL A 242 24.67 -4.56 -2.03
CA VAL A 242 25.54 -3.66 -2.83
C VAL A 242 25.58 -2.22 -2.34
N LEU A 243 24.61 -1.81 -1.51
CA LEU A 243 24.56 -0.47 -0.93
C LEU A 243 25.32 -0.35 0.39
N GLU A 244 25.73 -1.43 1.01
CA GLU A 244 26.44 -1.36 2.30
C GLU A 244 27.63 -0.39 2.27
N PRO A 245 28.55 -0.51 1.31
CA PRO A 245 29.69 0.41 1.22
C PRO A 245 29.31 1.86 0.86
N LEU A 246 28.11 2.08 0.35
CA LEU A 246 27.62 3.39 -0.10
C LEU A 246 26.72 4.09 0.93
N LYS A 247 26.28 3.39 1.98
CA LYS A 247 25.26 3.86 2.93
C LYS A 247 25.60 5.20 3.57
N GLU A 248 26.84 5.35 4.04
CA GLU A 248 27.27 6.60 4.68
C GLU A 248 27.31 7.77 3.70
N GLN A 249 27.78 7.52 2.47
CA GLN A 249 27.82 8.53 1.42
C GLN A 249 26.43 8.97 0.99
N LEU A 250 25.50 8.02 0.81
CA LEU A 250 24.08 8.30 0.53
C LEU A 250 23.42 9.09 1.65
N THR A 251 23.68 8.69 2.89
CA THR A 251 23.18 9.37 4.08
C THR A 251 23.66 10.82 4.14
N ARG A 252 24.94 11.05 3.93
CA ARG A 252 25.53 12.39 3.92
C ARG A 252 24.91 13.25 2.83
N PHE A 253 24.90 12.76 1.59
CA PHE A 253 24.32 13.45 0.45
C PHE A 253 22.86 13.87 0.70
N LEU A 254 22.01 12.94 1.11
CA LEU A 254 20.58 13.21 1.34
C LEU A 254 20.35 14.23 2.48
N LYS A 255 21.17 14.19 3.54
CA LYS A 255 21.15 15.19 4.61
C LYS A 255 21.58 16.58 4.12
N GLU A 256 22.66 16.66 3.34
CA GLU A 256 23.14 17.92 2.75
C GLU A 256 22.10 18.55 1.83
N GLN A 257 21.39 17.73 1.05
CA GLN A 257 20.29 18.17 0.18
C GLN A 257 18.96 18.41 0.93
N ARG A 258 18.89 18.15 2.24
CA ARG A 258 17.67 18.24 3.06
C ARG A 258 16.50 17.41 2.50
N VAL A 259 16.80 16.27 1.88
CA VAL A 259 15.82 15.34 1.37
C VAL A 259 15.47 14.33 2.46
N ARG A 260 14.18 14.11 2.70
CA ARG A 260 13.71 13.07 3.62
C ARG A 260 13.95 11.70 3.01
N TYR A 261 14.48 10.78 3.79
CA TYR A 261 14.79 9.43 3.34
C TYR A 261 14.60 8.39 4.43
N VAL A 262 14.44 7.15 3.99
CA VAL A 262 14.47 5.97 4.85
C VAL A 262 15.21 4.84 4.16
N PHE A 263 16.03 4.11 4.90
CA PHE A 263 16.54 2.82 4.47
C PHE A 263 15.58 1.74 4.96
N GLY A 264 15.08 0.93 4.04
CA GLY A 264 14.32 -0.26 4.37
C GLY A 264 15.17 -1.29 5.12
N THR A 265 14.53 -2.36 5.59
CA THR A 265 15.23 -3.52 6.11
C THR A 265 16.16 -4.09 5.04
N LYS A 266 17.34 -4.59 5.44
CA LYS A 266 18.29 -5.21 4.52
C LYS A 266 17.63 -6.38 3.79
N ILE A 267 17.70 -6.34 2.46
CA ILE A 267 17.12 -7.36 1.58
C ILE A 267 18.17 -8.43 1.32
N GLU A 268 18.13 -9.50 2.10
CA GLU A 268 19.09 -10.61 2.00
C GLU A 268 18.56 -11.78 1.17
N THR A 269 17.24 -11.85 0.96
CA THR A 269 16.61 -12.95 0.24
C THR A 269 15.52 -12.47 -0.70
N PHE A 270 15.35 -13.19 -1.80
CA PHE A 270 14.18 -13.10 -2.68
C PHE A 270 13.44 -14.44 -2.72
N SER A 271 12.14 -14.40 -3.04
CA SER A 271 11.31 -15.59 -3.15
C SER A 271 10.95 -15.86 -4.62
N LYS A 272 10.86 -17.14 -4.99
CA LYS A 272 10.06 -17.52 -6.16
C LYS A 272 8.59 -17.32 -5.83
N LYS A 273 7.86 -16.69 -6.72
CA LYS A 273 6.50 -16.22 -6.45
C LYS A 273 5.42 -16.91 -7.29
N MET A 274 5.79 -17.78 -8.22
CA MET A 274 4.85 -18.38 -9.15
C MET A 274 4.98 -19.89 -9.26
N VAL A 275 3.85 -20.53 -9.50
CA VAL A 275 3.75 -21.91 -10.02
C VAL A 275 3.31 -21.85 -11.48
N ARG A 276 3.75 -22.81 -12.30
CA ARG A 276 3.47 -22.83 -13.74
C ARG A 276 2.01 -23.11 -14.06
N GLU A 277 1.43 -24.07 -13.33
CA GLU A 277 0.14 -24.66 -13.67
C GLU A 277 -1.07 -23.82 -13.22
N GLY A 278 -0.87 -22.83 -12.37
CA GLY A 278 -1.97 -22.02 -11.84
C GLY A 278 -3.01 -22.86 -11.09
N ASN A 279 -2.55 -23.80 -10.28
CA ASN A 279 -3.38 -24.77 -9.55
C ASN A 279 -3.49 -24.49 -8.06
N GLU A 280 -2.96 -23.36 -7.59
CA GLU A 280 -3.09 -22.94 -6.20
C GLU A 280 -4.52 -22.49 -5.87
N ASN A 281 -4.89 -22.58 -4.60
CA ASN A 281 -6.17 -22.03 -4.14
C ASN A 281 -6.08 -20.49 -4.11
N PRO A 282 -6.82 -19.75 -4.95
CA PRO A 282 -6.69 -18.31 -5.06
C PRO A 282 -7.08 -17.56 -3.79
N GLU A 283 -8.05 -18.04 -3.02
CA GLU A 283 -8.46 -17.41 -1.77
C GLU A 283 -7.36 -17.53 -0.72
N LYS A 284 -6.82 -18.75 -0.54
CA LYS A 284 -5.70 -18.99 0.37
C LYS A 284 -4.51 -18.10 0.01
N GLN A 285 -4.10 -18.11 -1.26
CA GLN A 285 -2.95 -17.30 -1.72
C GLN A 285 -3.19 -15.79 -1.56
N PHE A 286 -4.41 -15.33 -1.75
CA PHE A 286 -4.76 -13.93 -1.53
C PHE A 286 -4.65 -13.54 -0.04
N TYR A 287 -5.23 -14.33 0.86
CA TYR A 287 -5.26 -13.99 2.29
C TYR A 287 -3.92 -14.22 3.01
N GLU A 288 -3.14 -15.19 2.59
CA GLU A 288 -1.80 -15.47 3.13
C GLU A 288 -0.72 -14.65 2.42
N GLY A 289 -1.02 -14.07 1.26
CA GLY A 289 -0.07 -13.32 0.43
C GLY A 289 0.38 -12.01 1.08
N ARG A 290 1.69 -11.75 1.03
CA ARG A 290 2.29 -10.52 1.58
C ARG A 290 1.97 -9.27 0.75
N ASP A 291 1.61 -9.46 -0.52
CA ASP A 291 1.50 -8.38 -1.51
C ASP A 291 0.06 -7.88 -1.71
N ARG A 292 -0.93 -8.43 -0.98
CA ARG A 292 -2.35 -8.07 -1.10
C ARG A 292 -2.69 -6.60 -0.83
N CYS A 293 -1.81 -5.85 -0.18
CA CYS A 293 -1.98 -4.41 0.05
C CYS A 293 -1.23 -3.53 -0.96
N CYS A 294 -0.55 -4.14 -1.93
CA CYS A 294 0.29 -3.43 -2.91
C CYS A 294 -0.49 -3.17 -4.21
N THR A 295 -1.68 -2.55 -4.10
CA THR A 295 -2.49 -2.19 -5.27
C THR A 295 -1.66 -1.43 -6.29
N MET A 296 -1.66 -1.91 -7.55
CA MET A 296 -0.87 -1.31 -8.60
C MET A 296 -1.75 -0.64 -9.66
N LEU A 297 -1.42 0.61 -10.00
CA LEU A 297 -1.99 1.34 -11.11
C LEU A 297 -1.12 1.15 -12.35
N ARG A 298 -1.70 0.71 -13.45
CA ARG A 298 -1.04 0.61 -14.75
C ARG A 298 -2.05 0.73 -15.88
N ASP A 299 -1.80 1.65 -16.81
CA ASP A 299 -2.60 1.84 -18.03
C ASP A 299 -4.11 1.99 -17.76
N GLY A 300 -4.48 2.84 -16.81
CA GLY A 300 -5.89 3.10 -16.46
C GLY A 300 -6.57 1.97 -15.70
N LYS A 301 -5.82 1.02 -15.18
CA LYS A 301 -6.36 -0.12 -14.44
C LYS A 301 -5.70 -0.27 -13.08
N LEU A 302 -6.51 -0.62 -12.08
CA LEU A 302 -6.03 -1.05 -10.76
C LEU A 302 -5.95 -2.57 -10.71
N TYR A 303 -4.85 -3.05 -10.16
CA TYR A 303 -4.54 -4.46 -9.96
C TYR A 303 -4.32 -4.74 -8.46
N PRO A 304 -4.63 -5.95 -7.97
CA PRO A 304 -4.47 -6.27 -6.54
C PRO A 304 -3.01 -6.26 -6.07
N CYS A 305 -2.07 -6.51 -7.00
CA CYS A 305 -0.63 -6.52 -6.74
C CYS A 305 0.15 -6.31 -8.05
N TYR A 306 1.49 -6.36 -7.97
CA TYR A 306 2.36 -6.18 -9.14
C TYR A 306 2.20 -7.29 -10.21
N LEU A 307 1.95 -8.54 -9.80
CA LEU A 307 2.01 -9.71 -10.71
C LEU A 307 1.09 -9.56 -11.92
N PRO A 308 -0.23 -9.36 -11.80
CA PRO A 308 -1.10 -9.22 -12.97
C PRO A 308 -0.80 -7.97 -13.81
N ALA A 309 -0.23 -6.93 -13.20
CA ALA A 309 0.12 -5.70 -13.89
C ALA A 309 1.40 -5.83 -14.74
N THR A 310 2.29 -6.77 -14.40
CA THR A 310 3.62 -6.91 -15.04
C THR A 310 3.88 -8.28 -15.64
N VAL A 311 2.99 -9.25 -15.47
CA VAL A 311 3.15 -10.62 -15.99
C VAL A 311 3.32 -10.68 -17.51
N SER A 312 2.84 -9.67 -18.23
CA SER A 312 3.08 -9.54 -19.68
C SER A 312 4.56 -9.44 -20.04
N ILE A 313 5.39 -8.84 -19.17
CA ILE A 313 6.85 -8.78 -19.35
C ILE A 313 7.42 -10.21 -19.33
N PHE A 314 7.02 -10.99 -18.33
CA PHE A 314 7.41 -12.39 -18.19
C PHE A 314 6.96 -13.23 -19.37
N ASN A 315 5.68 -13.10 -19.75
CA ASN A 315 5.09 -13.82 -20.87
C ASN A 315 5.83 -13.53 -22.20
N ASN A 316 6.11 -12.26 -22.47
CA ASN A 316 6.79 -11.86 -23.69
C ASN A 316 8.22 -12.41 -23.75
N HIS A 317 8.96 -12.35 -22.64
CA HIS A 317 10.35 -12.81 -22.59
C HIS A 317 10.49 -14.33 -22.74
N PHE A 318 9.61 -15.10 -22.06
CA PHE A 318 9.70 -16.56 -22.04
C PHE A 318 8.72 -17.27 -22.96
N GLY A 319 7.90 -16.57 -23.73
CA GLY A 319 6.89 -17.15 -24.60
C GLY A 319 5.78 -17.90 -23.85
N THR A 320 5.51 -17.50 -22.60
CA THR A 320 4.45 -18.10 -21.75
C THR A 320 3.11 -17.42 -21.96
N LYS A 321 2.04 -18.00 -21.41
CA LYS A 321 0.67 -17.48 -21.48
C LYS A 321 0.00 -17.51 -20.11
N ILE A 322 0.67 -16.97 -19.10
CA ILE A 322 0.05 -16.79 -17.77
C ILE A 322 -1.00 -15.69 -17.90
N GLU A 323 -2.26 -16.05 -17.65
CA GLU A 323 -3.39 -15.15 -17.83
C GLU A 323 -3.69 -14.41 -16.51
N ALA A 324 -3.77 -13.09 -16.58
CA ALA A 324 -4.21 -12.28 -15.45
C ALA A 324 -5.72 -12.43 -15.15
N GLY A 325 -6.51 -12.94 -16.11
CA GLY A 325 -7.95 -13.15 -15.97
C GLY A 325 -8.68 -11.88 -15.57
N ASN A 326 -9.56 -11.96 -14.57
CA ASN A 326 -10.33 -10.85 -14.04
C ASN A 326 -9.54 -9.95 -13.07
N SER A 327 -8.21 -9.98 -13.10
CA SER A 327 -7.34 -9.33 -12.10
C SER A 327 -7.12 -7.83 -12.35
N ALA A 328 -7.81 -7.24 -13.33
CA ALA A 328 -7.76 -5.81 -13.62
C ALA A 328 -9.11 -5.16 -13.34
N ILE A 329 -9.08 -3.98 -12.74
CA ILE A 329 -10.26 -3.12 -12.53
C ILE A 329 -10.03 -1.85 -13.34
N ASP A 330 -10.81 -1.66 -14.40
CA ASP A 330 -10.73 -0.44 -15.22
C ASP A 330 -11.31 0.74 -14.45
N ILE A 331 -10.50 1.78 -14.22
CA ILE A 331 -10.96 2.95 -13.47
C ILE A 331 -11.85 3.88 -14.32
N TYR A 332 -11.91 3.65 -15.62
CA TYR A 332 -12.74 4.40 -16.58
C TYR A 332 -14.05 3.71 -16.94
N ASP A 333 -14.32 2.51 -16.39
CA ASP A 333 -15.61 1.87 -16.59
C ASP A 333 -16.76 2.80 -16.20
N ALA A 334 -17.81 2.83 -17.06
CA ALA A 334 -18.95 3.70 -16.85
C ALA A 334 -19.70 3.33 -15.55
N GLY A 335 -19.81 4.30 -14.65
CA GLY A 335 -20.53 4.14 -13.38
C GLY A 335 -19.75 3.42 -12.28
N ILE A 336 -18.47 3.08 -12.50
CA ILE A 336 -17.65 2.51 -11.43
C ILE A 336 -17.44 3.52 -10.30
N THR A 337 -17.54 3.06 -9.06
CA THR A 337 -17.36 3.87 -7.86
C THR A 337 -16.13 3.40 -7.06
N GLY A 338 -15.56 4.31 -6.26
CA GLY A 338 -14.46 3.96 -5.36
C GLY A 338 -14.82 2.82 -4.40
N ARG A 339 -16.07 2.77 -3.93
CA ARG A 339 -16.57 1.67 -3.10
C ARG A 339 -16.51 0.32 -3.81
N GLN A 340 -17.01 0.24 -5.04
CA GLN A 340 -16.99 -1.01 -5.82
C GLN A 340 -15.55 -1.49 -6.08
N ILE A 341 -14.63 -0.55 -6.34
CA ILE A 341 -13.21 -0.86 -6.48
C ILE A 341 -12.65 -1.44 -5.17
N LEU A 342 -12.92 -0.83 -4.02
CA LEU A 342 -12.46 -1.31 -2.72
C LEU A 342 -13.05 -2.68 -2.38
N GLU A 343 -14.34 -2.90 -2.64
CA GLU A 343 -14.98 -4.20 -2.44
C GLU A 343 -14.36 -5.30 -3.31
N ARG A 344 -13.97 -4.96 -4.55
CA ARG A 344 -13.31 -5.89 -5.46
C ARG A 344 -11.87 -6.17 -5.05
N LEU A 345 -11.11 -5.15 -4.62
CA LEU A 345 -9.73 -5.30 -4.16
C LEU A 345 -9.59 -6.14 -2.87
N ARG A 346 -10.66 -6.32 -2.11
CA ARG A 346 -10.70 -7.14 -0.89
C ARG A 346 -11.01 -8.62 -1.13
N LYS A 347 -11.17 -9.03 -2.39
CA LYS A 347 -11.45 -10.41 -2.78
C LYS A 347 -10.29 -10.99 -3.58
N SER A 348 -10.21 -12.32 -3.62
CA SER A 348 -9.24 -13.01 -4.47
C SER A 348 -9.45 -12.72 -5.95
N PHE A 349 -8.40 -12.87 -6.72
CA PHE A 349 -8.37 -12.68 -8.16
C PHE A 349 -7.85 -13.95 -8.86
N ASP A 350 -8.13 -14.09 -10.15
CA ASP A 350 -7.73 -15.28 -10.91
C ASP A 350 -6.21 -15.50 -10.91
N ILE A 351 -5.43 -14.42 -10.97
CA ILE A 351 -3.97 -14.49 -10.93
C ILE A 351 -3.42 -15.12 -9.65
N CYS A 352 -4.15 -15.05 -8.53
CA CYS A 352 -3.71 -15.63 -7.25
C CYS A 352 -3.48 -17.15 -7.35
N ARG A 353 -4.10 -17.84 -8.31
CA ARG A 353 -3.87 -19.28 -8.57
C ARG A 353 -2.44 -19.62 -8.99
N TYR A 354 -1.71 -18.61 -9.49
CA TYR A 354 -0.29 -18.77 -9.86
C TYR A 354 0.67 -18.36 -8.74
N CYS A 355 0.20 -17.78 -7.64
CA CYS A 355 1.06 -17.29 -6.56
C CYS A 355 1.51 -18.41 -5.62
N THR A 356 2.76 -18.32 -5.15
CA THR A 356 3.30 -19.12 -4.05
C THR A 356 4.29 -18.29 -3.24
N TYR A 357 4.54 -18.71 -1.98
CA TYR A 357 5.47 -18.03 -1.07
C TYR A 357 6.43 -19.01 -0.39
N ASP A 358 6.51 -20.25 -0.89
CA ASP A 358 7.11 -21.37 -0.21
C ASP A 358 8.65 -21.40 -0.25
N GLU A 359 9.26 -20.74 -1.27
CA GLU A 359 10.71 -20.82 -1.48
C GLU A 359 11.39 -19.46 -1.41
N THR A 360 12.44 -19.36 -0.61
CA THR A 360 13.30 -18.18 -0.50
C THR A 360 14.74 -18.54 -0.88
N TYR A 361 15.44 -17.58 -1.50
CA TYR A 361 16.81 -17.73 -1.98
C TYR A 361 17.61 -16.49 -1.59
N PRO A 362 18.93 -16.62 -1.40
CA PRO A 362 19.79 -15.45 -1.24
C PRO A 362 19.59 -14.46 -2.40
N TRP A 363 19.57 -13.17 -2.06
CA TRP A 363 19.58 -12.12 -3.08
C TRP A 363 20.88 -12.15 -3.87
N GLU A 364 20.78 -12.05 -5.17
CA GLU A 364 21.90 -11.99 -6.09
C GLU A 364 21.55 -11.22 -7.36
N GLN A 365 22.56 -10.71 -8.04
CA GLN A 365 22.44 -10.15 -9.39
C GLN A 365 22.64 -11.25 -10.44
N THR A 366 22.04 -11.09 -11.61
CA THR A 366 22.23 -12.01 -12.73
C THR A 366 22.46 -11.28 -14.03
N LYS A 367 23.29 -11.86 -14.90
CA LYS A 367 23.46 -11.42 -16.29
C LYS A 367 22.58 -12.22 -17.26
N CYS A 368 22.07 -13.37 -16.81
CA CYS A 368 21.24 -14.26 -17.59
C CYS A 368 20.13 -14.79 -16.68
N ALA A 369 18.90 -14.40 -16.98
CA ALA A 369 17.72 -14.85 -16.26
C ALA A 369 17.11 -16.07 -16.99
N CYS A 370 16.63 -17.04 -16.22
CA CYS A 370 15.88 -18.20 -16.73
C CYS A 370 14.49 -18.26 -16.08
N MET A 371 13.57 -18.95 -16.72
CA MET A 371 12.19 -19.07 -16.23
C MET A 371 12.13 -19.61 -14.80
N ASP A 372 13.00 -20.56 -14.47
CA ASP A 372 13.08 -21.20 -13.14
C ASP A 372 13.53 -20.25 -12.03
N ASP A 373 13.96 -19.02 -12.36
CA ASP A 373 14.21 -17.99 -11.35
C ASP A 373 12.92 -17.52 -10.68
N TRP A 374 11.77 -17.66 -11.31
CA TRP A 374 10.46 -17.24 -10.79
C TRP A 374 9.49 -18.36 -10.52
N ILE A 375 9.64 -19.50 -11.24
CA ILE A 375 8.72 -20.63 -11.17
C ILE A 375 9.24 -21.65 -10.14
N VAL A 376 8.38 -22.04 -9.21
CA VAL A 376 8.61 -23.17 -8.31
C VAL A 376 8.35 -24.45 -9.06
N CYS A 377 9.37 -25.33 -9.17
CA CYS A 377 9.20 -26.68 -9.67
C CYS A 377 8.71 -27.57 -8.52
N ARG A 378 7.43 -27.88 -8.46
CA ARG A 378 6.94 -28.93 -7.55
C ARG A 378 7.23 -30.28 -8.18
N GLN A 379 8.07 -31.10 -7.50
CA GLN A 379 8.27 -32.49 -7.87
C GLN A 379 6.95 -33.23 -7.71
N ASN A 380 6.46 -33.84 -8.78
CA ASN A 380 5.40 -34.84 -8.66
C ASN A 380 5.96 -36.04 -7.90
N SER A 381 5.10 -36.81 -7.20
CA SER A 381 5.42 -38.03 -6.46
C SER A 381 6.16 -39.10 -7.30
N SER A 382 6.44 -38.82 -8.57
CA SER A 382 7.23 -39.64 -9.52
C SER A 382 8.64 -39.11 -9.81
N GLY A 383 9.11 -38.02 -9.11
CA GLY A 383 10.50 -37.57 -9.18
C GLY A 383 10.92 -36.81 -10.46
N ASN A 384 10.02 -36.54 -11.39
CA ASN A 384 10.32 -35.76 -12.58
C ASN A 384 9.80 -34.32 -12.46
N CYS A 385 10.68 -33.34 -12.65
CA CYS A 385 10.28 -31.96 -12.95
C CYS A 385 9.54 -31.96 -14.31
N LYS A 386 8.29 -31.53 -14.34
CA LYS A 386 7.58 -31.20 -15.58
C LYS A 386 7.79 -29.74 -15.93
#